data_f4251867dd9b9a7d4ef7e6dfb5ba11a3
#
_entry.id   f4251867dd9b9a7d4ef7e6dfb5ba11a3
#
_cell.length_a   1.000
_cell.length_b   1.000
_cell.length_c   1.000
_cell.angle_alpha   90.00
_cell.angle_beta   90.00
_cell.angle_gamma   90.00
#
_symmetry.space_group_name_H-M   'P 1'
#
loop_
_entity.id
_entity.type
_entity.pdbx_description
1 polymer ?
#
loop_
_entity_poly.entity_id
_entity_poly.type
_entity_poly.pdbx_seq_one_letter_code
_entity_poly.pdbx_strand_id
1 'polypeptide(L)'
;MSPAPQGGHFMRKIFYPVVFHPEEVGYTVSVPDLDGCFTQGDTMNEAVAMAQDAIGLMLEDRAVYPQPSNPADIKTDPGDFVVMVQFDEETYKKQFKPVKKTLSIPNWLNEAAEAAHINFSSVLQEALKQRLYNTD
;
A
#
# COMPACT_ATOMS: atom_id res chain seq x y z
N MET A 1 -23.59 14.66 -8.84
CA MET A 1 -22.67 15.20 -7.83
C MET A 1 -22.90 14.51 -6.50
N SER A 2 -21.84 13.99 -5.94
CA SER A 2 -21.94 13.37 -4.63
C SER A 2 -21.97 14.44 -3.54
N PRO A 3 -22.88 14.36 -2.59
CA PRO A 3 -22.84 15.27 -1.46
C PRO A 3 -21.62 14.99 -0.59
N ALA A 4 -21.05 16.02 -0.01
CA ALA A 4 -19.97 15.86 0.93
C ALA A 4 -20.48 15.13 2.18
N PRO A 5 -19.65 14.27 2.76
CA PRO A 5 -20.04 13.63 4.02
C PRO A 5 -20.28 14.67 5.10
N GLN A 6 -21.24 14.39 5.92
CA GLN A 6 -21.58 15.26 7.04
C GLN A 6 -20.95 14.70 8.32
N GLY A 7 -20.33 15.56 9.08
CA GLY A 7 -19.78 15.20 10.37
C GLY A 7 -18.58 14.27 10.37
N GLY A 8 -18.01 14.01 9.21
CA GLY A 8 -16.81 13.19 9.11
C GLY A 8 -16.98 11.73 9.46
N HIS A 9 -18.21 11.21 9.48
CA HIS A 9 -18.49 9.83 9.84
C HIS A 9 -18.62 8.90 8.65
N PHE A 10 -18.67 9.44 7.44
CA PHE A 10 -18.80 8.63 6.24
C PHE A 10 -17.45 8.13 5.79
N MET A 11 -17.37 6.85 5.50
CA MET A 11 -16.17 6.28 4.92
C MET A 11 -16.11 6.62 3.44
N ARG A 12 -14.94 7.00 2.97
CA ARG A 12 -14.77 7.51 1.61
C ARG A 12 -14.23 6.43 0.68
N LYS A 13 -14.71 6.49 -0.55
CA LYS A 13 -14.22 5.63 -1.62
C LYS A 13 -13.78 6.50 -2.77
N ILE A 14 -12.64 6.19 -3.35
CA ILE A 14 -12.09 6.98 -4.45
C ILE A 14 -11.21 6.08 -5.30
N PHE A 15 -11.20 6.32 -6.62
CA PHE A 15 -10.32 5.62 -7.54
C PHE A 15 -9.18 6.54 -7.93
N TYR A 16 -7.96 6.05 -7.88
CA TYR A 16 -6.81 6.77 -8.42
C TYR A 16 -6.19 5.99 -9.55
N PRO A 17 -5.71 6.69 -10.60
CA PRO A 17 -4.89 6.04 -11.60
C PRO A 17 -3.52 5.71 -10.99
N VAL A 18 -3.10 4.48 -11.16
CA VAL A 18 -1.86 3.97 -10.60
C VAL A 18 -1.01 3.44 -11.73
N VAL A 19 0.24 3.85 -11.79
CA VAL A 19 1.16 3.43 -12.85
C VAL A 19 1.93 2.21 -12.37
N PHE A 20 1.85 1.15 -13.15
CA PHE A 20 2.57 -0.09 -12.90
C PHE A 20 3.72 -0.17 -13.89
N HIS A 21 4.91 -0.36 -13.35
CA HIS A 21 6.12 -0.53 -14.14
C HIS A 21 6.63 -1.95 -13.96
N PRO A 22 6.56 -2.81 -15.01
CA PRO A 22 7.03 -4.19 -14.88
C PRO A 22 8.54 -4.24 -14.60
N GLU A 23 8.90 -5.14 -13.70
CA GLU A 23 10.29 -5.44 -13.37
C GLU A 23 10.57 -6.89 -13.74
N GLU A 24 11.79 -7.36 -13.53
CA GLU A 24 12.11 -8.76 -13.73
C GLU A 24 11.18 -9.65 -12.91
N VAL A 25 10.93 -9.22 -11.67
CA VAL A 25 9.97 -9.90 -10.80
C VAL A 25 9.01 -8.83 -10.30
N GLY A 26 7.73 -8.98 -10.65
CA GLY A 26 6.70 -8.10 -10.15
C GLY A 26 6.69 -6.72 -10.78
N TYR A 27 6.34 -5.73 -9.97
CA TYR A 27 6.07 -4.37 -10.43
C TYR A 27 6.55 -3.35 -9.42
N THR A 28 7.09 -2.24 -9.91
CA THR A 28 7.10 -1.01 -9.12
C THR A 28 5.86 -0.22 -9.45
N VAL A 29 5.35 0.53 -8.48
CA VAL A 29 4.04 1.16 -8.55
C VAL A 29 4.16 2.60 -8.08
N SER A 30 3.55 3.51 -8.83
CA SER A 30 3.48 4.91 -8.41
C SER A 30 2.05 5.43 -8.55
N VAL A 31 1.69 6.36 -7.65
CA VAL A 31 0.37 7.00 -7.68
C VAL A 31 0.60 8.48 -7.98
N PRO A 32 0.45 8.89 -9.26
CA PRO A 32 0.83 10.25 -9.65
C PRO A 32 0.11 11.37 -8.90
N ASP A 33 -1.13 11.14 -8.50
CA ASP A 33 -1.92 12.16 -7.81
C ASP A 33 -1.50 12.37 -6.35
N LEU A 34 -0.66 11.49 -5.83
CA LEU A 34 -0.19 11.56 -4.45
C LEU A 34 1.33 11.63 -4.48
N ASP A 35 1.86 12.83 -4.23
CA ASP A 35 3.31 13.06 -4.25
C ASP A 35 4.04 12.12 -3.31
N GLY A 36 5.07 11.45 -3.84
CA GLY A 36 5.89 10.55 -3.04
C GLY A 36 5.26 9.21 -2.75
N CYS A 37 4.15 8.89 -3.40
CA CYS A 37 3.47 7.61 -3.18
C CYS A 37 4.01 6.56 -4.14
N PHE A 38 4.95 5.76 -3.65
CA PHE A 38 5.58 4.68 -4.41
C PHE A 38 5.54 3.40 -3.61
N THR A 39 5.40 2.28 -4.29
CA THR A 39 5.44 0.98 -3.66
C THR A 39 5.85 -0.08 -4.69
N GLN A 40 5.77 -1.33 -4.31
CA GLN A 40 6.12 -2.44 -5.18
C GLN A 40 5.41 -3.70 -4.72
N GLY A 41 5.36 -4.68 -5.60
CA GLY A 41 4.82 -5.98 -5.28
C GLY A 41 5.36 -7.02 -6.25
N ASP A 42 5.51 -8.26 -5.79
CA ASP A 42 6.08 -9.34 -6.60
C ASP A 42 5.04 -9.97 -7.53
N THR A 43 3.77 -9.74 -7.28
CA THR A 43 2.67 -10.17 -8.13
C THR A 43 1.71 -9.02 -8.33
N MET A 44 0.81 -9.16 -9.31
CA MET A 44 -0.23 -8.15 -9.52
C MET A 44 -1.10 -8.00 -8.26
N ASN A 45 -1.49 -9.09 -7.64
CA ASN A 45 -2.32 -9.04 -6.44
C ASN A 45 -1.61 -8.29 -5.31
N GLU A 46 -0.34 -8.59 -5.09
CA GLU A 46 0.42 -7.89 -4.07
C GLU A 46 0.60 -6.42 -4.41
N ALA A 47 0.93 -6.12 -5.67
CA ALA A 47 1.16 -4.74 -6.10
C ALA A 47 -0.09 -3.88 -5.90
N VAL A 48 -1.28 -4.41 -6.22
CA VAL A 48 -2.54 -3.70 -5.99
C VAL A 48 -2.78 -3.50 -4.50
N ALA A 49 -2.58 -4.54 -3.69
CA ALA A 49 -2.75 -4.42 -2.24
C ALA A 49 -1.78 -3.40 -1.64
N MET A 50 -0.54 -3.41 -2.10
CA MET A 50 0.46 -2.45 -1.62
C MET A 50 0.14 -1.02 -2.07
N ALA A 51 -0.45 -0.86 -3.26
CA ALA A 51 -0.91 0.46 -3.72
C ALA A 51 -2.01 0.98 -2.80
N GLN A 52 -2.96 0.13 -2.42
CA GLN A 52 -4.02 0.52 -1.51
C GLN A 52 -3.47 0.92 -0.13
N ASP A 53 -2.50 0.18 0.37
CA ASP A 53 -1.84 0.52 1.62
C ASP A 53 -1.10 1.85 1.54
N ALA A 54 -0.34 2.06 0.47
CA ALA A 54 0.41 3.30 0.28
C ALA A 54 -0.53 4.50 0.14
N ILE A 55 -1.62 4.35 -0.62
CA ILE A 55 -2.63 5.40 -0.74
C ILE A 55 -3.23 5.72 0.62
N GLY A 56 -3.59 4.70 1.39
CA GLY A 56 -4.15 4.89 2.72
C GLY A 56 -3.23 5.66 3.65
N LEU A 57 -1.95 5.34 3.63
CA LEU A 57 -0.96 6.06 4.45
C LEU A 57 -0.86 7.53 4.04
N MET A 58 -0.92 7.81 2.75
CA MET A 58 -0.86 9.18 2.25
C MET A 58 -2.10 10.00 2.58
N LEU A 59 -3.26 9.35 2.64
CA LEU A 59 -4.53 10.02 2.87
C LEU A 59 -4.94 10.07 4.34
N GLU A 60 -4.24 9.34 5.20
CA GLU A 60 -4.66 9.08 6.58
C GLU A 60 -5.01 10.35 7.36
N ASP A 61 -4.22 11.38 7.23
CA ASP A 61 -4.42 12.62 7.99
C ASP A 61 -5.00 13.74 7.14
N ARG A 62 -5.52 13.44 5.96
CA ARG A 62 -6.05 14.47 5.07
C ARG A 62 -7.55 14.60 5.21
N ALA A 63 -8.00 15.83 5.45
CA ALA A 63 -9.42 16.15 5.47
C ALA A 63 -10.01 16.09 4.05
N VAL A 64 -9.21 16.49 3.06
CA VAL A 64 -9.64 16.52 1.67
C VAL A 64 -8.69 15.65 0.85
N TYR A 65 -9.27 14.72 0.09
CA TYR A 65 -8.49 13.88 -0.79
C TYR A 65 -8.19 14.62 -2.09
N PRO A 66 -6.96 14.51 -2.61
CA PRO A 66 -6.66 15.08 -3.93
C PRO A 66 -7.59 14.49 -4.99
N GLN A 67 -7.97 15.32 -5.95
CA GLN A 67 -8.81 14.87 -7.05
C GLN A 67 -8.03 13.93 -7.96
N PRO A 68 -8.61 12.78 -8.32
CA PRO A 68 -7.94 11.87 -9.25
C PRO A 68 -7.83 12.49 -10.64
N SER A 69 -6.68 12.28 -11.27
CA SER A 69 -6.48 12.67 -12.66
C SER A 69 -7.23 11.72 -13.59
N ASN A 70 -7.49 12.18 -14.80
CA ASN A 70 -7.99 11.29 -15.86
C ASN A 70 -6.87 10.33 -16.23
N PRO A 71 -7.10 9.01 -16.20
CA PRO A 71 -6.04 8.05 -16.54
C PRO A 71 -5.49 8.25 -17.96
N ALA A 72 -6.28 8.80 -18.86
CA ALA A 72 -5.83 9.09 -20.23
C ALA A 72 -4.77 10.20 -20.27
N ASP A 73 -4.72 11.04 -19.25
CA ASP A 73 -3.77 12.16 -19.19
C ASP A 73 -2.46 11.79 -18.47
N ILE A 74 -2.36 10.59 -17.95
CA ILE A 74 -1.17 10.15 -17.26
C ILE A 74 -0.08 9.78 -18.26
N LYS A 75 1.07 10.39 -18.13
CA LYS A 75 2.23 10.07 -18.96
C LYS A 75 2.97 8.88 -18.38
N THR A 76 3.26 7.91 -19.24
CA THR A 76 3.96 6.69 -18.83
C THR A 76 5.12 6.42 -19.76
N ASP A 77 6.09 5.66 -19.25
CA ASP A 77 7.20 5.19 -20.06
C ASP A 77 6.78 3.95 -20.86
N PRO A 78 7.52 3.61 -21.92
CA PRO A 78 7.20 2.37 -22.66
C PRO A 78 7.20 1.15 -21.74
N GLY A 79 6.16 0.34 -21.88
CA GLY A 79 5.99 -0.86 -21.05
C GLY A 79 5.18 -0.64 -19.80
N ASP A 80 5.03 0.60 -19.35
CA ASP A 80 4.19 0.91 -18.21
C ASP A 80 2.72 0.88 -18.59
N PHE A 81 1.87 0.64 -17.60
CA PHE A 81 0.44 0.70 -17.82
C PHE A 81 -0.26 1.29 -16.60
N VAL A 82 -1.48 1.77 -16.82
CA VAL A 82 -2.26 2.44 -15.80
C VAL A 82 -3.40 1.51 -15.37
N VAL A 83 -3.56 1.34 -14.08
CA VAL A 83 -4.66 0.58 -13.49
C VAL A 83 -5.39 1.52 -12.54
N MET A 84 -6.72 1.55 -12.64
CA MET A 84 -7.52 2.30 -11.68
C MET A 84 -7.67 1.47 -10.42
N VAL A 85 -7.13 1.98 -9.32
CA VAL A 85 -7.15 1.29 -8.03
C VAL A 85 -8.12 2.00 -7.11
N GLN A 86 -9.09 1.28 -6.59
CA GLN A 86 -10.03 1.83 -5.62
C GLN A 86 -9.39 1.87 -4.24
N PHE A 87 -9.46 3.02 -3.62
CA PHE A 87 -9.21 3.15 -2.20
C PHE A 87 -10.55 3.25 -1.49
N ASP A 88 -10.78 2.35 -0.54
CA ASP A 88 -11.96 2.32 0.29
C ASP A 88 -11.49 2.48 1.73
N GLU A 89 -11.82 3.61 2.33
CA GLU A 89 -11.35 3.95 3.67
C GLU A 89 -11.76 2.90 4.71
N GLU A 90 -12.97 2.39 4.62
CA GLU A 90 -13.44 1.36 5.56
C GLU A 90 -12.64 0.07 5.42
N THR A 91 -12.48 -0.39 4.18
CA THR A 91 -11.71 -1.60 3.90
C THR A 91 -10.27 -1.44 4.35
N TYR A 92 -9.68 -0.26 4.09
CA TYR A 92 -8.31 0.02 4.49
C TYR A 92 -8.15 -0.11 6.01
N LYS A 93 -9.05 0.49 6.76
CA LYS A 93 -8.98 0.43 8.23
C LYS A 93 -9.13 -1.00 8.75
N LYS A 94 -9.92 -1.82 8.10
CA LYS A 94 -10.07 -3.22 8.47
C LYS A 94 -8.87 -4.07 8.10
N GLN A 95 -8.31 -3.87 6.91
CA GLN A 95 -7.22 -4.71 6.38
C GLN A 95 -5.85 -4.30 6.88
N PHE A 96 -5.62 -3.01 7.02
CA PHE A 96 -4.27 -2.50 7.30
C PHE A 96 -4.09 -1.98 8.72
N LYS A 97 -5.15 -1.99 9.53
CA LYS A 97 -5.04 -1.60 10.92
C LYS A 97 -4.11 -2.57 11.65
N PRO A 98 -3.11 -2.06 12.36
CA PRO A 98 -2.18 -2.95 13.06
C PRO A 98 -2.87 -3.83 14.08
N VAL A 99 -2.44 -5.08 14.14
CA VAL A 99 -2.88 -6.07 15.12
C VAL A 99 -1.63 -6.52 15.87
N LYS A 100 -1.71 -6.50 17.21
CA LYS A 100 -0.58 -6.94 18.02
C LYS A 100 -0.52 -8.46 18.05
N LYS A 101 0.67 -8.99 17.85
CA LYS A 101 0.95 -10.41 18.02
C LYS A 101 2.05 -10.58 19.06
N THR A 102 1.84 -11.49 19.99
CA THR A 102 2.87 -11.85 20.95
C THR A 102 3.58 -13.10 20.45
N LEU A 103 4.88 -12.98 20.24
CA LEU A 103 5.69 -14.05 19.66
C LEU A 103 6.85 -14.35 20.61
N SER A 104 7.29 -15.60 20.59
CA SER A 104 8.44 -16.04 21.37
C SER A 104 9.59 -16.38 20.45
N ILE A 105 10.76 -15.88 20.79
CA ILE A 105 11.99 -16.21 20.09
C ILE A 105 13.08 -16.52 21.16
N PRO A 106 14.11 -17.26 20.78
CA PRO A 106 15.22 -17.50 21.72
C PRO A 106 15.88 -16.20 22.15
N ASN A 107 16.34 -16.16 23.39
CA ASN A 107 16.94 -14.95 23.94
C ASN A 107 18.14 -14.48 23.13
N TRP A 108 18.99 -15.40 22.67
CA TRP A 108 20.17 -15.02 21.90
C TRP A 108 19.80 -14.32 20.58
N LEU A 109 18.72 -14.78 19.96
CA LEU A 109 18.25 -14.20 18.70
C LEU A 109 17.67 -12.81 18.95
N ASN A 110 16.94 -12.64 20.04
CA ASN A 110 16.40 -11.36 20.42
C ASN A 110 17.52 -10.35 20.68
N GLU A 111 18.53 -10.74 21.45
CA GLU A 111 19.65 -9.86 21.75
C GLU A 111 20.42 -9.46 20.50
N ALA A 112 20.68 -10.41 19.62
CA ALA A 112 21.40 -10.14 18.35
C ALA A 112 20.61 -9.20 17.46
N ALA A 113 19.29 -9.40 17.36
CA ALA A 113 18.45 -8.55 16.54
C ALA A 113 18.35 -7.13 17.09
N GLU A 114 18.24 -6.99 18.41
CA GLU A 114 18.19 -5.68 19.03
C GLU A 114 19.53 -4.94 18.86
N ALA A 115 20.64 -5.65 19.01
CA ALA A 115 21.96 -5.05 18.79
C ALA A 115 22.15 -4.58 17.36
N ALA A 116 21.52 -5.26 16.39
CA ALA A 116 21.57 -4.89 14.97
C ALA A 116 20.49 -3.86 14.60
N HIS A 117 19.73 -3.36 15.58
CA HIS A 117 18.65 -2.38 15.36
C HIS A 117 17.61 -2.84 14.36
N ILE A 118 17.25 -4.12 14.39
CA ILE A 118 16.26 -4.68 13.48
C ILE A 118 14.85 -4.31 13.94
N ASN A 119 14.05 -3.87 12.99
CA ASN A 119 12.62 -3.64 13.25
C ASN A 119 11.88 -4.97 13.10
N PHE A 120 11.48 -5.55 14.22
CA PHE A 120 10.84 -6.87 14.25
C PHE A 120 9.53 -6.89 13.45
N SER A 121 8.73 -5.84 13.58
CA SER A 121 7.46 -5.77 12.86
C SER A 121 7.66 -5.77 11.35
N SER A 122 8.63 -4.99 10.86
CA SER A 122 8.92 -4.94 9.42
C SER A 122 9.39 -6.28 8.88
N VAL A 123 10.28 -6.93 9.62
CA VAL A 123 10.83 -8.23 9.20
C VAL A 123 9.71 -9.28 9.17
N LEU A 124 8.87 -9.29 10.18
CA LEU A 124 7.75 -10.24 10.24
C LEU A 124 6.79 -10.03 9.08
N GLN A 125 6.40 -8.78 8.81
CA GLN A 125 5.49 -8.48 7.71
C GLN A 125 6.08 -8.89 6.37
N GLU A 126 7.35 -8.61 6.16
CA GLU A 126 8.04 -8.96 4.92
C GLU A 126 8.11 -10.47 4.73
N ALA A 127 8.45 -11.19 5.78
CA ALA A 127 8.51 -12.65 5.73
C ALA A 127 7.15 -13.26 5.44
N LEU A 128 6.10 -12.73 6.05
CA LEU A 128 4.75 -13.21 5.81
C LEU A 128 4.30 -12.94 4.37
N LYS A 129 4.61 -11.76 3.85
CA LYS A 129 4.29 -11.41 2.47
C LYS A 129 4.97 -12.37 1.49
N GLN A 130 6.24 -12.67 1.72
CA GLN A 130 6.97 -13.61 0.87
C GLN A 130 6.32 -15.00 0.88
N ARG A 131 5.92 -15.47 2.06
CA ARG A 131 5.26 -16.77 2.18
C ARG A 131 3.92 -16.81 1.46
N LEU A 132 3.19 -15.70 1.47
CA LEU A 132 1.85 -15.66 0.89
C LEU A 132 1.87 -15.41 -0.61
N TYR A 133 2.77 -14.56 -1.09
CA TYR A 133 2.74 -14.09 -2.48
C TYR A 133 3.79 -14.73 -3.37
N ASN A 134 4.84 -15.29 -2.80
CA ASN A 134 5.91 -15.93 -3.57
C ASN A 134 5.89 -17.44 -3.42
N THR A 135 4.74 -18.01 -3.21
CA THR A 135 4.58 -19.45 -3.18
C THR A 135 4.53 -19.99 -4.61
N ASP A 136 5.38 -20.89 -4.90
CA ASP A 136 5.35 -21.60 -6.18
C ASP A 136 4.26 -22.64 -6.22
#